data_f31b4e9febcbde8be77b8fd27674a86e
#
_entry.id   f31b4e9febcbde8be77b8fd27674a86e
#
_cell.length_a   1.000
_cell.length_b   1.000
_cell.length_c   1.000
_cell.angle_alpha   90.00
_cell.angle_beta   90.00
_cell.angle_gamma   90.00
#
_symmetry.space_group_name_H-M   'P 1'
#
loop_
_entity.id
_entity.type
_entity.pdbx_description
1 polymer ?
#
loop_
_entity_poly.entity_id
_entity_poly.type
_entity_poly.pdbx_seq_one_letter_code
_entity_poly.pdbx_strand_id
1 'polypeptide(L)'
;MHAPLAIKQPARWRVIVAGICALILTVGLARFAYTPMLPIMREQAGLTHWAAGWLATVNYAGYMAGTLLAASINDLGRKYLIYRCGLVIAVVSTAAMGLTDSVPVWSVLRFVAGFSSTAGLLLASGLVLNWLIRQGHRPQLGLHFVGLGLGIAVSGVAVAALVQGLPWDRQWLGLGLLGIAFFGPAWLWMPPPVPVQPAAAQAASTSTTPPRRWMWLLIAAYFCAGFGFAMGATYTVAILVKLPLLADKGGWVWVIVGLAAAPSCFLWDRVADAVGQVRALMMAFGLQMVSVLMPIATDHAWFNVGGAMLFGATFVGI
;
A
#
# COMPACT_ATOMS: atom_id res chain seq x y z
N MET A 1 -22.99 -15.00 -40.87
CA MET A 1 -22.63 -15.34 -39.50
C MET A 1 -21.16 -14.94 -39.30
N HIS A 2 -20.90 -13.73 -38.78
CA HIS A 2 -19.54 -13.31 -38.46
C HIS A 2 -19.15 -13.92 -37.09
N ALA A 3 -18.17 -14.82 -37.11
CA ALA A 3 -17.55 -15.32 -35.87
C ALA A 3 -17.03 -14.09 -35.08
N PRO A 4 -17.34 -13.97 -33.78
CA PRO A 4 -16.80 -12.88 -32.98
C PRO A 4 -15.28 -13.01 -32.96
N LEU A 5 -14.58 -11.91 -33.34
CA LEU A 5 -13.12 -11.82 -33.25
C LEU A 5 -12.71 -12.22 -31.84
N ALA A 6 -12.04 -13.35 -31.71
CA ALA A 6 -11.50 -13.81 -30.44
C ALA A 6 -10.50 -12.77 -29.92
N ILE A 7 -10.93 -11.91 -29.01
CA ILE A 7 -10.05 -10.96 -28.33
C ILE A 7 -8.97 -11.78 -27.64
N LYS A 8 -7.73 -11.67 -28.15
CA LYS A 8 -6.58 -12.42 -27.61
C LYS A 8 -6.42 -12.03 -26.15
N GLN A 9 -6.72 -12.98 -25.25
CA GLN A 9 -6.65 -12.73 -23.80
C GLN A 9 -5.21 -12.34 -23.41
N PRO A 10 -5.03 -11.35 -22.51
CA PRO A 10 -3.70 -10.97 -22.06
C PRO A 10 -3.01 -12.15 -21.35
N ALA A 11 -1.69 -12.25 -21.49
CA ALA A 11 -0.91 -13.26 -20.81
C ALA A 11 -0.99 -13.03 -19.27
N ARG A 12 -1.04 -14.12 -18.48
CA ARG A 12 -1.16 -14.10 -17.01
C ARG A 12 -0.19 -13.11 -16.35
N TRP A 13 1.08 -13.10 -16.77
CA TRP A 13 2.09 -12.23 -16.21
C TRP A 13 1.76 -10.73 -16.40
N ARG A 14 1.14 -10.34 -17.54
CA ARG A 14 0.74 -8.94 -17.79
C ARG A 14 -0.29 -8.46 -16.79
N VAL A 15 -1.29 -9.27 -16.48
CA VAL A 15 -2.34 -8.90 -15.53
C VAL A 15 -1.78 -8.80 -14.09
N ILE A 16 -0.89 -9.71 -13.71
CA ILE A 16 -0.22 -9.66 -12.41
C ILE A 16 0.67 -8.41 -12.32
N VAL A 17 1.48 -8.13 -13.34
CA VAL A 17 2.35 -6.94 -13.38
C VAL A 17 1.53 -5.66 -13.39
N ALA A 18 0.39 -5.62 -14.09
CA ALA A 18 -0.53 -4.47 -14.02
C ALA A 18 -1.00 -4.20 -12.59
N GLY A 19 -1.35 -5.25 -11.85
CA GLY A 19 -1.72 -5.14 -10.45
C GLY A 19 -0.56 -4.70 -9.55
N ILE A 20 0.65 -5.24 -9.75
CA ILE A 20 1.89 -4.82 -9.07
C ILE A 20 2.16 -3.32 -9.33
N CYS A 21 2.12 -2.89 -10.59
CA CYS A 21 2.33 -1.49 -10.95
C CYS A 21 1.27 -0.56 -10.34
N ALA A 22 0.01 -1.00 -10.27
CA ALA A 22 -1.04 -0.26 -9.59
C ALA A 22 -0.76 -0.07 -8.10
N LEU A 23 -0.26 -1.12 -7.41
CA LEU A 23 0.17 -1.03 -6.01
C LEU A 23 1.37 -0.11 -5.83
N ILE A 24 2.40 -0.22 -6.67
CA ILE A 24 3.57 0.66 -6.62
C ILE A 24 3.15 2.11 -6.77
N LEU A 25 2.30 2.41 -7.75
CA LEU A 25 1.83 3.77 -8.01
C LEU A 25 0.96 4.32 -6.87
N THR A 26 -0.15 3.63 -6.56
CA THR A 26 -1.19 4.21 -5.71
C THR A 26 -0.89 4.07 -4.22
N VAL A 27 -0.17 3.01 -3.83
CA VAL A 27 0.20 2.75 -2.44
C VAL A 27 1.65 3.15 -2.18
N GLY A 28 2.59 2.72 -3.01
CA GLY A 28 4.01 3.03 -2.87
C GLY A 28 4.30 4.52 -3.02
N LEU A 29 4.01 5.09 -4.18
CA LEU A 29 4.36 6.48 -4.48
C LEU A 29 3.34 7.48 -3.91
N ALA A 30 2.04 7.32 -4.17
CA ALA A 30 1.06 8.32 -3.75
C ALA A 30 0.82 8.35 -2.23
N ARG A 31 0.92 7.21 -1.54
CA ARG A 31 0.68 7.12 -0.10
C ARG A 31 1.96 7.07 0.72
N PHE A 32 2.83 6.11 0.45
CA PHE A 32 3.96 5.79 1.32
C PHE A 32 5.25 6.56 1.04
N ALA A 33 5.40 7.24 -0.11
CA ALA A 33 6.52 8.16 -0.32
C ALA A 33 6.53 9.32 0.68
N TYR A 34 5.39 9.62 1.29
CA TYR A 34 5.32 10.63 2.36
C TYR A 34 6.22 10.31 3.55
N THR A 35 6.38 9.03 3.89
CA THR A 35 7.19 8.61 5.04
C THR A 35 8.67 9.02 4.91
N PRO A 36 9.40 8.72 3.83
CA PRO A 36 10.76 9.22 3.66
C PRO A 36 10.83 10.72 3.30
N MET A 37 9.77 11.30 2.72
CA MET A 37 9.68 12.73 2.44
C MET A 37 9.42 13.58 3.70
N LEU A 38 8.83 13.00 4.73
CA LEU A 38 8.42 13.71 5.94
C LEU A 38 9.57 14.48 6.62
N PRO A 39 10.75 13.88 6.93
CA PRO A 39 11.87 14.63 7.51
C PRO A 39 12.34 15.76 6.57
N ILE A 40 12.39 15.52 5.27
CA ILE A 40 12.81 16.50 4.26
C ILE A 40 11.84 17.70 4.22
N MET A 41 10.52 17.45 4.18
CA MET A 41 9.49 18.49 4.22
C MET A 41 9.52 19.29 5.53
N ARG A 42 9.86 18.63 6.64
CA ARG A 42 10.01 19.34 7.93
C ARG A 42 11.20 20.28 7.94
N GLU A 43 12.30 19.87 7.39
CA GLU A 43 13.53 20.65 7.32
C GLU A 43 13.45 21.78 6.29
N GLN A 44 12.98 21.46 5.07
CA GLN A 44 13.05 22.39 3.93
C GLN A 44 11.77 23.20 3.73
N ALA A 45 10.58 22.66 4.05
CA ALA A 45 9.30 23.35 3.89
C ALA A 45 8.70 23.85 5.22
N GLY A 46 9.42 23.71 6.34
CA GLY A 46 8.97 24.17 7.64
C GLY A 46 7.74 23.43 8.19
N LEU A 47 7.49 22.19 7.74
CA LEU A 47 6.32 21.43 8.15
C LEU A 47 6.38 21.11 9.65
N THR A 48 5.42 21.59 10.43
CA THR A 48 5.34 21.34 11.87
C THR A 48 5.03 19.88 12.19
N HIS A 49 5.37 19.44 13.41
CA HIS A 49 5.03 18.08 13.87
C HIS A 49 3.53 17.79 13.81
N TRP A 50 2.70 18.80 14.20
CA TRP A 50 1.26 18.67 14.17
C TRP A 50 0.73 18.52 12.74
N ALA A 51 1.17 19.41 11.82
CA ALA A 51 0.77 19.34 10.42
C ALA A 51 1.23 18.03 9.75
N ALA A 52 2.41 17.53 10.11
CA ALA A 52 2.91 16.23 9.64
C ALA A 52 1.99 15.06 10.01
N GLY A 53 1.58 14.99 11.28
CA GLY A 53 0.62 13.99 11.75
C GLY A 53 -0.76 14.16 11.14
N TRP A 54 -1.23 15.41 11.00
CA TRP A 54 -2.50 15.73 10.35
C TRP A 54 -2.55 15.24 8.90
N LEU A 55 -1.53 15.52 8.10
CA LEU A 55 -1.44 15.08 6.70
C LEU A 55 -1.43 13.56 6.56
N ALA A 56 -0.80 12.83 7.48
CA ALA A 56 -0.88 11.37 7.53
C ALA A 56 -2.30 10.91 7.88
N THR A 57 -2.93 11.51 8.90
CA THR A 57 -4.29 11.18 9.34
C THR A 57 -5.31 11.38 8.23
N VAL A 58 -5.23 12.50 7.54
CA VAL A 58 -6.14 12.82 6.42
C VAL A 58 -5.96 11.83 5.27
N ASN A 59 -4.74 11.34 5.01
CA ASN A 59 -4.50 10.30 4.02
C ASN A 59 -5.18 8.97 4.42
N TYR A 60 -5.11 8.57 5.68
CA TYR A 60 -5.84 7.39 6.17
C TYR A 60 -7.35 7.57 6.10
N ALA A 61 -7.87 8.77 6.39
CA ALA A 61 -9.28 9.09 6.22
C ALA A 61 -9.73 8.96 4.75
N GLY A 62 -8.90 9.44 3.80
CA GLY A 62 -9.13 9.26 2.38
C GLY A 62 -9.18 7.78 1.98
N TYR A 63 -8.22 6.98 2.45
CA TYR A 63 -8.23 5.54 2.21
C TYR A 63 -9.49 4.86 2.77
N MET A 64 -9.93 5.22 3.97
CA MET A 64 -11.16 4.69 4.56
C MET A 64 -12.38 5.07 3.71
N ALA A 65 -12.49 6.32 3.28
CA ALA A 65 -13.58 6.77 2.40
C ALA A 65 -13.59 5.99 1.08
N GLY A 66 -12.42 5.78 0.46
CA GLY A 66 -12.28 4.98 -0.76
C GLY A 66 -12.68 3.51 -0.56
N THR A 67 -12.32 2.94 0.59
CA THR A 67 -12.67 1.56 0.95
C THR A 67 -14.18 1.40 1.13
N LEU A 68 -14.83 2.32 1.82
CA LEU A 68 -16.29 2.31 1.99
C LEU A 68 -17.02 2.48 0.65
N LEU A 69 -16.53 3.37 -0.22
CA LEU A 69 -17.06 3.50 -1.57
C LEU A 69 -16.89 2.20 -2.37
N ALA A 70 -15.70 1.59 -2.34
CA ALA A 70 -15.45 0.34 -3.06
C ALA A 70 -16.33 -0.83 -2.55
N ALA A 71 -16.62 -0.86 -1.25
CA ALA A 71 -17.51 -1.84 -0.63
C ALA A 71 -18.98 -1.66 -1.01
N SER A 72 -19.43 -0.40 -1.22
CA SER A 72 -20.80 -0.08 -1.61
C SER A 72 -21.14 -0.40 -3.07
N ILE A 73 -20.12 -0.64 -3.91
CA ILE A 73 -20.29 -0.89 -5.34
C ILE A 73 -20.17 -2.38 -5.63
N ASN A 74 -21.23 -2.99 -6.18
CA ASN A 74 -21.22 -4.41 -6.58
C ASN A 74 -20.84 -4.60 -8.05
N ASP A 75 -21.07 -3.61 -8.90
CA ASP A 75 -20.80 -3.67 -10.33
C ASP A 75 -19.29 -3.61 -10.63
N LEU A 76 -18.79 -4.65 -11.32
CA LEU A 76 -17.38 -4.76 -11.67
C LEU A 76 -16.94 -3.72 -12.71
N GLY A 77 -17.82 -3.29 -13.59
CA GLY A 77 -17.52 -2.25 -14.58
C GLY A 77 -17.29 -0.90 -13.90
N ARG A 78 -18.13 -0.55 -12.91
CA ARG A 78 -17.94 0.65 -12.08
C ARG A 78 -16.66 0.56 -11.24
N LYS A 79 -16.35 -0.62 -10.65
CA LYS A 79 -15.08 -0.85 -9.95
C LYS A 79 -13.88 -0.62 -10.86
N TYR A 80 -13.94 -1.09 -12.11
CA TYR A 80 -12.89 -0.86 -13.10
C TYR A 80 -12.73 0.61 -13.47
N LEU A 81 -13.84 1.35 -13.62
CA LEU A 81 -13.78 2.80 -13.85
C LEU A 81 -13.11 3.52 -12.69
N ILE A 82 -13.52 3.23 -11.45
CA ILE A 82 -12.93 3.84 -10.24
C ILE A 82 -11.46 3.48 -10.11
N TYR A 83 -11.08 2.24 -10.45
CA TYR A 83 -9.68 1.82 -10.53
C TYR A 83 -8.89 2.74 -11.46
N ARG A 84 -9.38 2.97 -12.68
CA ARG A 84 -8.72 3.83 -13.66
C ARG A 84 -8.64 5.30 -13.20
N CYS A 85 -9.71 5.84 -12.66
CA CYS A 85 -9.70 7.18 -12.06
C CYS A 85 -8.68 7.27 -10.92
N GLY A 86 -8.60 6.26 -10.07
CA GLY A 86 -7.64 6.20 -8.97
C GLY A 86 -6.19 6.22 -9.43
N LEU A 87 -5.85 5.57 -10.56
CA LEU A 87 -4.49 5.63 -11.13
C LEU A 87 -4.13 7.07 -11.55
N VAL A 88 -5.06 7.79 -12.21
CA VAL A 88 -4.85 9.19 -12.61
C VAL A 88 -4.69 10.07 -11.38
N ILE A 89 -5.58 9.94 -10.40
CA ILE A 89 -5.55 10.71 -9.16
C ILE A 89 -4.22 10.47 -8.44
N ALA A 90 -3.70 9.25 -8.41
CA ALA A 90 -2.44 8.92 -7.76
C ALA A 90 -1.26 9.69 -8.37
N VAL A 91 -1.14 9.72 -9.71
CA VAL A 91 -0.08 10.49 -10.39
C VAL A 91 -0.23 11.98 -10.12
N VAL A 92 -1.44 12.52 -10.34
CA VAL A 92 -1.70 13.97 -10.22
C VAL A 92 -1.51 14.44 -8.78
N SER A 93 -2.08 13.75 -7.80
CA SER A 93 -1.96 14.15 -6.38
C SER A 93 -0.52 14.06 -5.88
N THR A 94 0.27 13.08 -6.35
CA THR A 94 1.69 12.96 -6.00
C THR A 94 2.49 14.13 -6.55
N ALA A 95 2.37 14.44 -7.84
CA ALA A 95 3.07 15.57 -8.46
C ALA A 95 2.64 16.91 -7.85
N ALA A 96 1.34 17.09 -7.59
CA ALA A 96 0.78 18.32 -7.06
C ALA A 96 1.25 18.66 -5.63
N MET A 97 1.74 17.68 -4.85
CA MET A 97 2.36 17.94 -3.56
C MET A 97 3.55 18.93 -3.66
N GLY A 98 4.28 18.92 -4.78
CA GLY A 98 5.41 19.83 -5.03
C GLY A 98 5.02 21.17 -5.62
N LEU A 99 3.73 21.46 -5.85
CA LEU A 99 3.28 22.72 -6.46
C LEU A 99 2.79 23.76 -5.45
N THR A 100 2.81 23.46 -4.18
CA THR A 100 2.29 24.32 -3.10
C THR A 100 3.02 24.04 -1.79
N ASP A 101 3.05 25.01 -0.90
CA ASP A 101 3.50 24.93 0.49
C ASP A 101 2.34 25.04 1.50
N SER A 102 1.11 25.12 0.99
CA SER A 102 -0.10 25.30 1.79
C SER A 102 -0.57 23.99 2.44
N VAL A 103 -0.56 23.93 3.78
CA VAL A 103 -1.04 22.76 4.54
C VAL A 103 -2.50 22.39 4.23
N PRO A 104 -3.46 23.33 4.08
CA PRO A 104 -4.82 23.01 3.63
C PRO A 104 -4.86 22.32 2.26
N VAL A 105 -4.08 22.80 1.28
CA VAL A 105 -4.01 22.19 -0.06
C VAL A 105 -3.35 20.81 0.03
N TRP A 106 -2.24 20.67 0.77
CA TRP A 106 -1.65 19.36 1.04
C TRP A 106 -2.65 18.39 1.70
N SER A 107 -3.54 18.89 2.59
CA SER A 107 -4.56 18.04 3.21
C SER A 107 -5.52 17.47 2.18
N VAL A 108 -5.99 18.26 1.23
CA VAL A 108 -6.83 17.78 0.13
C VAL A 108 -6.07 16.78 -0.74
N LEU A 109 -4.83 17.11 -1.13
CA LEU A 109 -4.00 16.21 -1.93
C LEU A 109 -3.72 14.87 -1.22
N ARG A 110 -3.45 14.90 0.09
CA ARG A 110 -3.25 13.70 0.91
C ARG A 110 -4.53 12.88 1.04
N PHE A 111 -5.69 13.53 1.18
CA PHE A 111 -6.98 12.84 1.21
C PHE A 111 -7.23 12.10 -0.11
N VAL A 112 -7.11 12.78 -1.26
CA VAL A 112 -7.36 12.15 -2.55
C VAL A 112 -6.30 11.11 -2.91
N ALA A 113 -5.04 11.29 -2.48
CA ALA A 113 -4.00 10.27 -2.59
C ALA A 113 -4.34 9.01 -1.77
N GLY A 114 -4.82 9.19 -0.53
CA GLY A 114 -5.32 8.08 0.30
C GLY A 114 -6.51 7.37 -0.35
N PHE A 115 -7.48 8.13 -0.83
CA PHE A 115 -8.64 7.62 -1.56
C PHE A 115 -8.21 6.80 -2.79
N SER A 116 -7.24 7.29 -3.58
CA SER A 116 -6.73 6.62 -4.77
C SER A 116 -6.00 5.31 -4.44
N SER A 117 -5.42 5.15 -3.23
CA SER A 117 -4.72 3.92 -2.85
C SER A 117 -5.65 2.70 -2.77
N THR A 118 -6.96 2.91 -2.61
CA THR A 118 -7.99 1.86 -2.75
C THR A 118 -7.96 1.23 -4.14
N ALA A 119 -7.62 1.99 -5.18
CA ALA A 119 -7.54 1.48 -6.56
C ALA A 119 -6.51 0.35 -6.69
N GLY A 120 -5.32 0.51 -6.13
CA GLY A 120 -4.29 -0.54 -6.15
C GLY A 120 -4.57 -1.66 -5.15
N LEU A 121 -4.94 -1.31 -3.91
CA LEU A 121 -5.02 -2.30 -2.84
C LEU A 121 -6.28 -3.18 -2.91
N LEU A 122 -7.44 -2.61 -3.18
CA LEU A 122 -8.71 -3.35 -3.19
C LEU A 122 -9.21 -3.63 -4.60
N LEU A 123 -9.28 -2.60 -5.45
CA LEU A 123 -9.92 -2.76 -6.76
C LEU A 123 -9.03 -3.56 -7.71
N ALA A 124 -7.72 -3.26 -7.80
CA ALA A 124 -6.81 -4.05 -8.64
C ALA A 124 -6.72 -5.50 -8.15
N SER A 125 -6.66 -5.75 -6.83
CA SER A 125 -6.67 -7.11 -6.27
C SER A 125 -7.93 -7.88 -6.68
N GLY A 126 -9.10 -7.24 -6.58
CA GLY A 126 -10.36 -7.82 -7.00
C GLY A 126 -10.43 -8.11 -8.51
N LEU A 127 -9.91 -7.20 -9.34
CA LEU A 127 -9.86 -7.36 -10.81
C LEU A 127 -8.89 -8.49 -11.22
N VAL A 128 -7.69 -8.53 -10.61
CA VAL A 128 -6.71 -9.61 -10.86
C VAL A 128 -7.28 -10.95 -10.44
N LEU A 129 -7.89 -11.04 -9.25
CA LEU A 129 -8.49 -12.26 -8.73
C LEU A 129 -9.64 -12.75 -9.62
N ASN A 130 -10.55 -11.86 -10.02
CA ASN A 130 -11.65 -12.17 -10.93
C ASN A 130 -11.11 -12.72 -12.26
N TRP A 131 -10.08 -12.08 -12.83
CA TRP A 131 -9.47 -12.55 -14.06
C TRP A 131 -8.81 -13.93 -13.90
N LEU A 132 -8.05 -14.17 -12.82
CA LEU A 132 -7.41 -15.46 -12.54
C LEU A 132 -8.44 -16.60 -12.45
N ILE A 133 -9.52 -16.41 -11.68
CA ILE A 133 -10.58 -17.40 -11.50
C ILE A 133 -11.22 -17.74 -12.85
N ARG A 134 -11.54 -16.73 -13.66
CA ARG A 134 -12.19 -16.92 -14.96
C ARG A 134 -11.32 -17.62 -16.00
N GLN A 135 -9.99 -17.47 -15.89
CA GLN A 135 -9.04 -18.16 -16.78
C GLN A 135 -8.64 -19.55 -16.23
N GLY A 136 -9.29 -20.04 -15.17
CA GLY A 136 -8.98 -21.33 -14.56
C GLY A 136 -7.63 -21.39 -13.86
N HIS A 137 -7.04 -20.22 -13.54
CA HIS A 137 -5.82 -20.15 -12.76
C HIS A 137 -6.11 -20.23 -11.25
N ARG A 138 -5.13 -20.73 -10.49
CA ARG A 138 -5.23 -20.72 -9.02
C ARG A 138 -5.45 -19.29 -8.52
N PRO A 139 -6.43 -19.04 -7.63
CA PRO A 139 -6.77 -17.72 -7.12
C PRO A 139 -5.77 -17.23 -6.04
N GLN A 140 -4.51 -17.08 -6.40
CA GLN A 140 -3.42 -16.71 -5.50
C GLN A 140 -2.99 -15.27 -5.77
N LEU A 141 -3.19 -14.38 -4.80
CA LEU A 141 -2.83 -12.97 -4.85
C LEU A 141 -1.46 -12.65 -4.23
N GLY A 142 -0.76 -13.63 -3.64
CA GLY A 142 0.52 -13.40 -2.98
C GLY A 142 1.54 -12.68 -3.87
N LEU A 143 1.62 -13.08 -5.16
CA LEU A 143 2.50 -12.42 -6.12
C LEU A 143 2.07 -10.98 -6.44
N HIS A 144 0.77 -10.69 -6.46
CA HIS A 144 0.25 -9.32 -6.63
C HIS A 144 0.65 -8.43 -5.44
N PHE A 145 0.52 -8.93 -4.21
CA PHE A 145 0.84 -8.16 -2.99
C PHE A 145 2.35 -7.91 -2.79
N VAL A 146 3.24 -8.63 -3.48
CA VAL A 146 4.66 -8.22 -3.57
C VAL A 146 4.80 -6.76 -4.03
N GLY A 147 3.88 -6.29 -4.88
CA GLY A 147 3.82 -4.91 -5.34
C GLY A 147 3.70 -3.87 -4.22
N LEU A 148 3.16 -4.22 -3.06
CA LEU A 148 3.08 -3.32 -1.92
C LEU A 148 4.47 -3.08 -1.32
N GLY A 149 5.22 -4.13 -1.03
CA GLY A 149 6.60 -4.02 -0.54
C GLY A 149 7.53 -3.38 -1.57
N LEU A 150 7.41 -3.76 -2.85
CA LEU A 150 8.14 -3.13 -3.94
C LEU A 150 7.81 -1.65 -4.06
N GLY A 151 6.55 -1.24 -3.87
CA GLY A 151 6.15 0.17 -3.89
C GLY A 151 6.81 0.99 -2.80
N ILE A 152 6.92 0.42 -1.60
CA ILE A 152 7.65 1.02 -0.48
C ILE A 152 9.14 1.15 -0.84
N ALA A 153 9.76 0.08 -1.33
CA ALA A 153 11.18 0.08 -1.73
C ALA A 153 11.45 1.08 -2.86
N VAL A 154 10.62 1.10 -3.91
CA VAL A 154 10.74 2.05 -5.04
C VAL A 154 10.62 3.48 -4.57
N SER A 155 9.66 3.80 -3.68
CA SER A 155 9.54 5.16 -3.12
C SER A 155 10.76 5.54 -2.29
N GLY A 156 11.32 4.61 -1.52
CA GLY A 156 12.55 4.82 -0.74
C GLY A 156 13.77 5.08 -1.63
N VAL A 157 13.99 4.26 -2.67
CA VAL A 157 15.07 4.45 -3.65
C VAL A 157 14.93 5.79 -4.36
N ALA A 158 13.71 6.13 -4.81
CA ALA A 158 13.47 7.37 -5.51
C ALA A 158 13.79 8.59 -4.64
N VAL A 159 13.33 8.61 -3.37
CA VAL A 159 13.65 9.70 -2.43
C VAL A 159 15.15 9.72 -2.15
N ALA A 160 15.82 8.60 -1.89
CA ALA A 160 17.25 8.54 -1.65
C ALA A 160 18.08 9.06 -2.83
N ALA A 161 17.62 8.82 -4.06
CA ALA A 161 18.29 9.32 -5.26
C ALA A 161 18.03 10.82 -5.52
N LEU A 162 16.81 11.30 -5.25
CA LEU A 162 16.40 12.66 -5.54
C LEU A 162 16.87 13.66 -4.48
N VAL A 163 17.03 13.25 -3.22
CA VAL A 163 17.39 14.14 -2.10
C VAL A 163 18.77 14.79 -2.28
N GLN A 164 19.69 14.13 -2.98
CA GLN A 164 21.06 14.63 -3.18
C GLN A 164 21.17 15.80 -4.16
N GLY A 165 20.17 16.04 -4.98
CA GLY A 165 20.25 17.05 -6.03
C GLY A 165 19.02 17.94 -6.17
N LEU A 166 17.91 17.63 -5.49
CA LEU A 166 16.66 18.34 -5.68
C LEU A 166 16.04 18.78 -4.35
N PRO A 167 15.46 19.99 -4.26
CA PRO A 167 14.67 20.43 -3.13
C PRO A 167 13.36 19.62 -3.04
N TRP A 168 12.69 19.66 -1.90
CA TRP A 168 11.53 18.87 -1.55
C TRP A 168 10.38 18.93 -2.58
N ASP A 169 10.13 20.10 -3.13
CA ASP A 169 9.09 20.35 -4.13
C ASP A 169 9.36 19.59 -5.44
N ARG A 170 10.60 19.67 -5.94
CA ARG A 170 11.02 18.95 -7.14
C ARG A 170 11.11 17.43 -6.92
N GLN A 171 11.37 16.98 -5.69
CA GLN A 171 11.31 15.55 -5.37
C GLN A 171 9.89 15.02 -5.55
N TRP A 172 8.85 15.74 -5.09
CA TRP A 172 7.45 15.36 -5.32
C TRP A 172 7.09 15.33 -6.81
N LEU A 173 7.55 16.30 -7.60
CA LEU A 173 7.38 16.28 -9.06
C LEU A 173 8.07 15.06 -9.68
N GLY A 174 9.30 14.74 -9.23
CA GLY A 174 10.04 13.56 -9.68
C GLY A 174 9.33 12.25 -9.34
N LEU A 175 8.75 12.14 -8.14
CA LEU A 175 7.93 10.99 -7.74
C LEU A 175 6.67 10.85 -8.60
N GLY A 176 6.00 11.97 -8.92
CA GLY A 176 4.87 11.97 -9.85
C GLY A 176 5.25 11.53 -11.27
N LEU A 177 6.39 12.01 -11.77
CA LEU A 177 6.94 11.59 -13.07
C LEU A 177 7.29 10.10 -13.09
N LEU A 178 7.95 9.60 -12.04
CA LEU A 178 8.19 8.17 -11.87
C LEU A 178 6.88 7.37 -11.85
N GLY A 179 5.83 7.94 -11.26
CA GLY A 179 4.50 7.34 -11.24
C GLY A 179 3.93 7.06 -12.62
N ILE A 180 4.28 7.86 -13.64
CA ILE A 180 3.84 7.65 -15.04
C ILE A 180 4.39 6.33 -15.60
N ALA A 181 5.61 5.93 -15.21
CA ALA A 181 6.19 4.66 -15.65
C ALA A 181 5.37 3.45 -15.16
N PHE A 182 4.81 3.51 -13.95
CA PHE A 182 3.94 2.47 -13.40
C PHE A 182 2.49 2.60 -13.84
N PHE A 183 2.05 3.82 -14.13
CA PHE A 183 0.72 4.08 -14.68
C PHE A 183 0.51 3.36 -16.04
N GLY A 184 1.50 3.40 -16.94
CA GLY A 184 1.41 2.77 -18.26
C GLY A 184 0.98 1.30 -18.20
N PRO A 185 1.78 0.41 -17.59
CA PRO A 185 1.41 -1.01 -17.45
C PRO A 185 0.11 -1.22 -16.66
N ALA A 186 -0.11 -0.49 -15.56
CA ALA A 186 -1.35 -0.59 -14.78
C ALA A 186 -2.60 -0.27 -15.59
N TRP A 187 -2.51 0.71 -16.47
CA TRP A 187 -3.61 1.14 -17.33
C TRP A 187 -3.84 0.25 -18.54
N LEU A 188 -2.75 -0.15 -19.22
CA LEU A 188 -2.83 -0.83 -20.52
C LEU A 188 -3.00 -2.34 -20.39
N TRP A 189 -2.46 -2.95 -19.33
CA TRP A 189 -2.44 -4.42 -19.20
C TRP A 189 -3.53 -4.96 -18.27
N MET A 190 -4.22 -4.10 -17.50
CA MET A 190 -5.37 -4.53 -16.72
C MET A 190 -6.59 -4.67 -17.65
N PRO A 191 -7.07 -5.91 -17.89
CA PRO A 191 -8.21 -6.11 -18.79
C PRO A 191 -9.51 -5.62 -18.14
N PRO A 192 -10.46 -5.11 -18.94
CA PRO A 192 -11.78 -4.81 -18.45
C PRO A 192 -12.46 -6.08 -17.92
N PRO A 193 -13.17 -6.01 -16.79
CA PRO A 193 -13.88 -7.14 -16.27
C PRO A 193 -15.05 -7.50 -17.19
N VAL A 194 -15.31 -8.79 -17.33
CA VAL A 194 -16.52 -9.25 -18.01
C VAL A 194 -17.55 -9.60 -16.94
N PRO A 195 -18.81 -9.21 -17.10
CA PRO A 195 -19.87 -9.52 -16.14
C PRO A 195 -19.91 -11.02 -15.82
N VAL A 196 -19.90 -11.36 -14.55
CA VAL A 196 -20.07 -12.76 -14.11
C VAL A 196 -21.54 -13.10 -14.25
N GLN A 197 -21.86 -14.17 -14.97
CA GLN A 197 -23.23 -14.70 -14.98
C GLN A 197 -23.57 -15.20 -13.55
N PRO A 198 -24.80 -14.96 -13.05
CA PRO A 198 -25.18 -15.21 -11.65
C PRO A 198 -25.06 -16.66 -11.16
N ALA A 199 -24.94 -17.62 -12.07
CA ALA A 199 -24.94 -19.05 -11.74
C ALA A 199 -23.73 -19.54 -10.91
N ALA A 200 -22.60 -18.79 -10.89
CA ALA A 200 -21.42 -19.20 -10.13
C ALA A 200 -21.39 -18.67 -8.69
N ALA A 201 -22.31 -17.79 -8.31
CA ALA A 201 -22.34 -17.16 -6.99
C ALA A 201 -23.02 -18.03 -5.89
N GLN A 202 -23.71 -19.11 -6.27
CA GLN A 202 -24.51 -19.91 -5.34
C GLN A 202 -23.76 -21.05 -4.65
N ALA A 203 -22.49 -21.28 -4.95
CA ALA A 203 -21.70 -22.35 -4.32
C ALA A 203 -20.88 -21.87 -3.10
N ALA A 204 -21.07 -20.65 -2.62
CA ALA A 204 -20.33 -20.13 -1.49
C ALA A 204 -21.16 -20.16 -0.19
N SER A 205 -20.80 -21.15 0.62
CA SER A 205 -20.81 -21.12 2.08
C SER A 205 -22.12 -21.38 2.82
N THR A 206 -22.24 -22.60 3.31
CA THR A 206 -22.68 -22.86 4.68
C THR A 206 -21.59 -22.39 5.67
N SER A 207 -21.29 -21.11 5.69
CA SER A 207 -20.40 -20.54 6.71
C SER A 207 -21.21 -20.30 7.98
N THR A 208 -20.94 -21.08 9.01
CA THR A 208 -21.40 -20.78 10.37
C THR A 208 -20.87 -19.40 10.74
N THR A 209 -21.77 -18.45 10.95
CA THR A 209 -21.39 -17.10 11.41
C THR A 209 -20.64 -17.21 12.74
N PRO A 210 -19.43 -16.65 12.86
CA PRO A 210 -18.65 -16.74 14.08
C PRO A 210 -19.41 -16.07 15.25
N PRO A 211 -19.20 -16.52 16.49
CA PRO A 211 -19.84 -15.92 17.67
C PRO A 211 -19.58 -14.40 17.71
N ARG A 212 -20.61 -13.62 18.01
CA ARG A 212 -20.52 -12.14 18.07
C ARG A 212 -19.38 -11.64 18.96
N ARG A 213 -19.11 -12.34 20.07
CA ARG A 213 -18.00 -12.03 20.97
C ARG A 213 -16.64 -12.16 20.30
N TRP A 214 -16.43 -13.20 19.52
CA TRP A 214 -15.20 -13.43 18.76
C TRP A 214 -15.00 -12.33 17.71
N MET A 215 -16.07 -11.92 17.03
CA MET A 215 -16.02 -10.85 16.05
C MET A 215 -15.56 -9.51 16.69
N TRP A 216 -16.09 -9.15 17.86
CA TRP A 216 -15.66 -7.94 18.56
C TRP A 216 -14.21 -7.98 19.02
N LEU A 217 -13.73 -9.14 19.50
CA LEU A 217 -12.33 -9.32 19.87
C LEU A 217 -11.41 -9.16 18.66
N LEU A 218 -11.80 -9.73 17.52
CA LEU A 218 -11.04 -9.59 16.27
C LEU A 218 -11.00 -8.14 15.80
N ILE A 219 -12.13 -7.43 15.80
CA ILE A 219 -12.20 -6.01 15.45
C ILE A 219 -11.30 -5.17 16.37
N ALA A 220 -11.34 -5.42 17.68
CA ALA A 220 -10.48 -4.72 18.64
C ALA A 220 -9.00 -4.99 18.40
N ALA A 221 -8.62 -6.24 18.11
CA ALA A 221 -7.24 -6.61 17.78
C ALA A 221 -6.75 -5.90 16.50
N TYR A 222 -7.55 -5.90 15.44
CA TYR A 222 -7.23 -5.19 14.19
C TYR A 222 -7.19 -3.68 14.37
N PHE A 223 -8.04 -3.12 15.22
CA PHE A 223 -8.00 -1.69 15.56
C PHE A 223 -6.67 -1.32 16.23
N CYS A 224 -6.23 -2.09 17.24
CA CYS A 224 -4.94 -1.88 17.91
C CYS A 224 -3.76 -2.06 16.94
N ALA A 225 -3.79 -3.10 16.11
CA ALA A 225 -2.76 -3.34 15.09
C ALA A 225 -2.71 -2.21 14.05
N GLY A 226 -3.87 -1.73 13.60
CA GLY A 226 -4.00 -0.61 12.68
C GLY A 226 -3.45 0.70 13.25
N PHE A 227 -3.65 0.94 14.55
CA PHE A 227 -3.05 2.09 15.24
C PHE A 227 -1.53 2.00 15.26
N GLY A 228 -0.96 0.85 15.67
CA GLY A 228 0.48 0.61 15.65
C GLY A 228 1.07 0.71 14.24
N PHE A 229 0.37 0.16 13.23
CA PHE A 229 0.73 0.31 11.83
C PHE A 229 0.77 1.78 11.38
N ALA A 230 -0.25 2.57 11.70
CA ALA A 230 -0.31 3.97 11.28
C ALA A 230 0.85 4.79 11.87
N MET A 231 1.21 4.54 13.13
CA MET A 231 2.37 5.16 13.78
C MET A 231 3.69 4.72 13.11
N GLY A 232 3.90 3.41 12.94
CA GLY A 232 5.09 2.87 12.28
C GLY A 232 5.23 3.36 10.85
N ALA A 233 4.21 3.23 10.02
CA ALA A 233 4.23 3.65 8.63
C ALA A 233 4.43 5.17 8.43
N THR A 234 4.09 5.98 9.42
CA THR A 234 4.25 7.45 9.34
C THR A 234 5.62 7.91 9.87
N TYR A 235 6.05 7.37 10.99
CA TYR A 235 7.15 7.96 11.76
C TYR A 235 8.43 7.14 11.80
N THR A 236 8.47 5.88 11.33
CA THR A 236 9.67 5.04 11.39
C THR A 236 10.89 5.77 10.83
N VAL A 237 10.79 6.33 9.61
CA VAL A 237 11.92 7.07 9.02
C VAL A 237 12.26 8.31 9.84
N ALA A 238 11.26 9.12 10.23
CA ALA A 238 11.47 10.34 10.99
C ALA A 238 12.10 10.12 12.38
N ILE A 239 11.91 8.93 12.95
CA ILE A 239 12.55 8.51 14.21
C ILE A 239 13.99 8.06 13.94
N LEU A 240 14.20 7.19 12.96
CA LEU A 240 15.50 6.58 12.71
C LEU A 240 16.53 7.57 12.16
N VAL A 241 16.14 8.58 11.37
CA VAL A 241 17.08 9.62 10.90
C VAL A 241 17.62 10.53 11.99
N LYS A 242 17.06 10.48 13.23
CA LYS A 242 17.64 11.16 14.38
C LYS A 242 18.90 10.48 14.90
N LEU A 243 19.11 9.21 14.57
CA LEU A 243 20.31 8.47 14.94
C LEU A 243 21.48 8.90 14.03
N PRO A 244 22.66 9.24 14.56
CA PRO A 244 23.77 9.81 13.77
C PRO A 244 24.16 8.96 12.56
N LEU A 245 24.14 7.61 12.71
CA LEU A 245 24.48 6.68 11.63
C LEU A 245 23.47 6.68 10.46
N LEU A 246 22.24 7.14 10.70
CA LEU A 246 21.11 7.07 9.77
C LEU A 246 20.60 8.46 9.33
N ALA A 247 21.25 9.55 9.76
CA ALA A 247 20.78 10.93 9.60
C ALA A 247 20.41 11.27 8.14
N ASP A 248 21.26 10.88 7.17
CA ASP A 248 21.03 11.17 5.75
C ASP A 248 20.50 9.96 4.98
N LYS A 249 20.06 8.91 5.66
CA LYS A 249 19.70 7.61 5.06
C LYS A 249 18.22 7.29 5.13
N GLY A 250 17.35 8.29 5.30
CA GLY A 250 15.91 8.07 5.45
C GLY A 250 15.26 7.25 4.33
N GLY A 251 15.62 7.54 3.07
CA GLY A 251 15.17 6.75 1.92
C GLY A 251 15.62 5.30 2.00
N TRP A 252 16.86 5.03 2.39
CA TRP A 252 17.39 3.66 2.52
C TRP A 252 16.75 2.87 3.67
N VAL A 253 16.45 3.53 4.79
CA VAL A 253 15.66 2.92 5.86
C VAL A 253 14.30 2.45 5.31
N TRP A 254 13.65 3.28 4.50
CA TRP A 254 12.38 2.93 3.88
C TRP A 254 12.50 1.80 2.84
N VAL A 255 13.60 1.75 2.09
CA VAL A 255 13.92 0.61 1.20
C VAL A 255 13.97 -0.70 1.97
N ILE A 256 14.64 -0.72 3.12
CA ILE A 256 14.76 -1.92 3.97
C ILE A 256 13.38 -2.40 4.42
N VAL A 257 12.51 -1.50 4.86
CA VAL A 257 11.11 -1.82 5.20
C VAL A 257 10.39 -2.45 4.00
N GLY A 258 10.52 -1.86 2.82
CA GLY A 258 9.88 -2.36 1.60
C GLY A 258 10.37 -3.74 1.16
N LEU A 259 11.68 -3.96 1.20
CA LEU A 259 12.27 -5.26 0.86
C LEU A 259 11.86 -6.36 1.85
N ALA A 260 11.71 -6.03 3.13
CA ALA A 260 11.20 -6.97 4.13
C ALA A 260 9.70 -7.25 3.95
N ALA A 261 8.94 -6.25 3.50
CA ALA A 261 7.51 -6.37 3.24
C ALA A 261 7.18 -7.19 1.99
N ALA A 262 8.03 -7.13 0.95
CA ALA A 262 7.75 -7.77 -0.33
C ALA A 262 7.51 -9.31 -0.23
N PRO A 263 8.32 -10.10 0.48
CA PRO A 263 8.08 -11.54 0.65
C PRO A 263 7.09 -11.87 1.76
N SER A 264 6.60 -10.90 2.55
CA SER A 264 5.87 -11.15 3.80
C SER A 264 4.58 -11.94 3.59
N CYS A 265 3.80 -11.67 2.53
CA CYS A 265 2.60 -12.44 2.21
C CYS A 265 2.91 -13.94 2.04
N PHE A 266 3.94 -14.30 1.28
CA PHE A 266 4.33 -15.69 1.11
C PHE A 266 4.85 -16.34 2.40
N LEU A 267 5.56 -15.55 3.21
CA LEU A 267 6.06 -16.02 4.51
C LEU A 267 4.90 -16.34 5.44
N TRP A 268 3.96 -15.41 5.57
CA TRP A 268 2.82 -15.59 6.50
C TRP A 268 1.82 -16.63 6.01
N ASP A 269 1.62 -16.81 4.69
CA ASP A 269 0.85 -17.94 4.15
C ASP A 269 1.44 -19.28 4.62
N ARG A 270 2.77 -19.46 4.50
CA ARG A 270 3.44 -20.70 4.97
C ARG A 270 3.37 -20.88 6.48
N VAL A 271 3.51 -19.80 7.25
CA VAL A 271 3.34 -19.86 8.72
C VAL A 271 1.91 -20.25 9.05
N ALA A 272 0.91 -19.67 8.39
CA ALA A 272 -0.50 -19.99 8.60
C ALA A 272 -0.83 -21.45 8.25
N ASP A 273 -0.23 -21.98 7.18
CA ASP A 273 -0.36 -23.40 6.81
C ASP A 273 0.24 -24.33 7.87
N ALA A 274 1.35 -23.92 8.52
CA ALA A 274 2.05 -24.75 9.51
C ALA A 274 1.43 -24.70 10.91
N VAL A 275 0.99 -23.53 11.38
CA VAL A 275 0.54 -23.34 12.77
C VAL A 275 -0.95 -22.99 12.90
N GLY A 276 -1.63 -22.75 11.78
CA GLY A 276 -3.03 -22.31 11.69
C GLY A 276 -3.16 -20.79 11.65
N GLN A 277 -4.21 -20.30 10.99
CA GLN A 277 -4.42 -18.87 10.70
C GLN A 277 -4.44 -17.97 11.94
N VAL A 278 -5.15 -18.38 13.00
CA VAL A 278 -5.26 -17.57 14.23
C VAL A 278 -3.92 -17.44 14.95
N ARG A 279 -3.15 -18.53 15.03
CA ARG A 279 -1.82 -18.50 15.67
C ARG A 279 -0.84 -17.66 14.85
N ALA A 280 -0.84 -17.79 13.53
CA ALA A 280 -0.02 -16.98 12.64
C ALA A 280 -0.35 -15.48 12.81
N LEU A 281 -1.63 -15.11 12.87
CA LEU A 281 -2.07 -13.74 13.11
C LEU A 281 -1.60 -13.21 14.47
N MET A 282 -1.71 -14.01 15.55
CA MET A 282 -1.22 -13.63 16.88
C MET A 282 0.30 -13.44 16.89
N MET A 283 1.05 -14.29 16.18
CA MET A 283 2.50 -14.14 16.03
C MET A 283 2.85 -12.86 15.28
N ALA A 284 2.14 -12.57 14.18
CA ALA A 284 2.34 -11.34 13.40
C ALA A 284 2.07 -10.09 14.25
N PHE A 285 0.98 -10.06 15.02
CA PHE A 285 0.69 -8.96 15.95
C PHE A 285 1.76 -8.80 17.03
N GLY A 286 2.20 -9.90 17.66
CA GLY A 286 3.25 -9.86 18.67
C GLY A 286 4.57 -9.31 18.13
N LEU A 287 4.99 -9.77 16.95
CA LEU A 287 6.20 -9.30 16.30
C LEU A 287 6.09 -7.83 15.85
N GLN A 288 4.91 -7.39 15.38
CA GLN A 288 4.67 -5.99 15.06
C GLN A 288 4.74 -5.09 16.31
N MET A 289 4.20 -5.53 17.44
CA MET A 289 4.34 -4.82 18.72
C MET A 289 5.81 -4.66 19.10
N VAL A 290 6.60 -5.74 19.00
CA VAL A 290 8.06 -5.69 19.27
C VAL A 290 8.72 -4.67 18.34
N SER A 291 8.42 -4.68 17.03
CA SER A 291 9.03 -3.77 16.06
C SER A 291 8.79 -2.30 16.38
N VAL A 292 7.58 -1.95 16.83
CA VAL A 292 7.20 -0.57 17.20
C VAL A 292 7.84 -0.13 18.52
N LEU A 293 8.11 -1.07 19.43
CA LEU A 293 8.74 -0.78 20.73
C LEU A 293 10.27 -0.69 20.65
N MET A 294 10.89 -1.29 19.64
CA MET A 294 12.37 -1.30 19.52
C MET A 294 13.01 0.10 19.54
N PRO A 295 12.48 1.13 18.87
CA PRO A 295 13.06 2.48 18.91
C PRO A 295 12.97 3.17 20.30
N ILE A 296 12.14 2.66 21.19
CA ILE A 296 12.00 3.18 22.56
C ILE A 296 13.03 2.53 23.50
N ALA A 297 13.45 1.30 23.16
CA ALA A 297 14.30 0.51 24.02
C ALA A 297 15.79 0.94 23.97
N THR A 298 16.26 1.45 22.82
CA THR A 298 17.67 1.84 22.65
C THR A 298 17.87 2.71 21.42
N ASP A 299 18.91 3.56 21.47
CA ASP A 299 19.37 4.37 20.34
C ASP A 299 20.36 3.63 19.42
N HIS A 300 20.54 2.33 19.60
CA HIS A 300 21.47 1.55 18.79
C HIS A 300 20.92 1.39 17.36
N ALA A 301 21.62 1.95 16.36
CA ALA A 301 21.12 2.08 14.99
C ALA A 301 20.77 0.72 14.35
N TRP A 302 21.62 -0.29 14.45
CA TRP A 302 21.38 -1.60 13.86
C TRP A 302 20.21 -2.36 14.50
N PHE A 303 19.99 -2.16 15.81
CA PHE A 303 18.82 -2.71 16.48
C PHE A 303 17.54 -2.10 15.93
N ASN A 304 17.52 -0.78 15.74
CA ASN A 304 16.39 -0.05 15.18
C ASN A 304 16.14 -0.36 13.69
N VAL A 305 17.20 -0.62 12.91
CA VAL A 305 17.08 -1.14 11.53
C VAL A 305 16.42 -2.53 11.55
N GLY A 306 16.80 -3.40 12.49
CA GLY A 306 16.13 -4.69 12.71
C GLY A 306 14.63 -4.51 13.02
N GLY A 307 14.28 -3.53 13.85
CA GLY A 307 12.88 -3.15 14.11
C GLY A 307 12.13 -2.72 12.85
N ALA A 308 12.75 -1.89 12.00
CA ALA A 308 12.17 -1.47 10.73
C ALA A 308 11.97 -2.66 9.76
N MET A 309 12.92 -3.59 9.70
CA MET A 309 12.76 -4.84 8.93
C MET A 309 11.60 -5.68 9.46
N LEU A 310 11.51 -5.84 10.78
CA LEU A 310 10.45 -6.60 11.43
C LEU A 310 9.08 -5.96 11.20
N PHE A 311 9.00 -4.62 11.23
CA PHE A 311 7.81 -3.89 10.85
C PHE A 311 7.39 -4.21 9.41
N GLY A 312 8.31 -4.12 8.45
CA GLY A 312 8.06 -4.49 7.05
C GLY A 312 7.56 -5.93 6.89
N ALA A 313 8.21 -6.87 7.58
CA ALA A 313 7.90 -8.30 7.47
C ALA A 313 6.55 -8.69 8.11
N THR A 314 5.94 -7.85 8.94
CA THR A 314 4.71 -8.19 9.67
C THR A 314 3.47 -7.49 9.16
N PHE A 315 3.53 -6.20 8.84
CA PHE A 315 2.31 -5.42 8.57
C PHE A 315 1.55 -5.81 7.29
N VAL A 316 2.21 -6.42 6.31
CA VAL A 316 1.56 -6.91 5.08
C VAL A 316 0.96 -8.30 5.30
N GLY A 317 1.43 -9.03 6.30
CA GLY A 317 0.93 -10.36 6.66
C GLY A 317 -0.29 -10.34 7.60
N ILE A 318 -0.58 -9.18 8.19
CA ILE A 318 -1.76 -8.93 9.04
C ILE A 318 -2.95 -8.49 8.19
#